data_711acc01dd7d048750f3750c2d6b680b
#
_entry.id   711acc01dd7d048750f3750c2d6b680b
#
_cell.length_a   1.000
_cell.length_b   1.000
_cell.length_c   1.000
_cell.angle_alpha   90.00
_cell.angle_beta   90.00
_cell.angle_gamma   90.00
#
_symmetry.space_group_name_H-M   'P 1'
#
loop_
_entity.id
_entity.type
_entity.pdbx_description
1 polymer ?
#
loop_
_entity_poly.entity_id
_entity_poly.type
_entity_poly.pdbx_seq_one_letter_code
_entity_poly.pdbx_strand_id
1 'polypeptide(L)'
;MKNADVRNKYYFSFRCLIEMKGIFAKQIVYPVLALVIGLVLVQMRVLGWDLSRIPGDLGDARFNMYLLEHAYQFSTGQWAEYWNAGFFYPAANAISFSDNLLGSSPIYIIGRWLGLSREGAFQFWIVILAILNFVCAYLFLKKVSKRADLSALGAYIFAFSIVLFSQMYHVQTMPRFPFPLMLMFAYMFHQKGERKYFVLTVWMLVWQFYCGVYLGFFALFILGVYILVNVFLHPAYYKAFYKEKANLLYILLHAALQGVAMAVLMYPYFLRSRGTEPYTLERILATVPRPASYFYSIEGTLLWKFLSDVGNGWEWSYTQTLFTGGVASLSIVALLVLWLIKKEVRKEFWSKRNRAFLITAILTFIFFIKIGDHSLYALIKGIPGFGALRSLDRMINLELLFIALAFVYIAKKYLFRKERFWMFALAMTILGVDNYKEDVGGMTIGKFESQERVNIVLAKMSDFSKEDILCYQPDTLTDNCIYYQLDAMQAAQEKGVKSVNGYSATSPYGFDMFWRELNDAGRRKWMEMSGADTTHVVVVH
;
A
#
# COMPACT_ATOMS: atom_id res chain seq x y z
N MET A 1 28.94 3.75 59.93
CA MET A 1 27.81 4.31 59.17
C MET A 1 28.11 4.64 57.70
N LYS A 2 29.32 5.00 57.28
CA LYS A 2 29.62 5.32 55.86
C LYS A 2 29.58 4.12 54.86
N ASN A 3 29.79 2.88 55.30
CA ASN A 3 29.81 1.71 54.40
C ASN A 3 28.43 1.14 54.06
N ALA A 4 27.38 1.44 54.83
CA ALA A 4 26.01 0.98 54.54
C ALA A 4 25.35 1.82 53.42
N ASP A 5 25.68 3.11 53.35
CA ASP A 5 25.13 4.05 52.37
C ASP A 5 25.70 3.80 50.95
N VAL A 6 26.96 3.40 50.84
CA VAL A 6 27.63 3.07 49.58
C VAL A 6 27.07 1.75 49.02
N ARG A 7 26.85 0.72 49.85
CA ARG A 7 26.23 -0.55 49.43
C ARG A 7 24.80 -0.35 48.94
N ASN A 8 23.98 0.46 49.57
CA ASN A 8 22.61 0.75 49.14
C ASN A 8 22.57 1.49 47.80
N LYS A 9 23.52 2.41 47.57
CA LYS A 9 23.61 3.14 46.29
C LYS A 9 24.00 2.25 45.12
N TYR A 10 24.91 1.28 45.32
CA TYR A 10 25.28 0.29 44.30
C TYR A 10 24.18 -0.73 44.06
N TYR A 11 23.46 -1.18 45.09
CA TYR A 11 22.31 -2.08 44.96
C TYR A 11 21.15 -1.42 44.22
N PHE A 12 20.87 -0.16 44.48
CA PHE A 12 19.84 0.61 43.78
C PHE A 12 20.23 0.84 42.31
N SER A 13 21.48 1.16 42.03
CA SER A 13 22.00 1.33 40.65
C SER A 13 21.97 0.02 39.85
N PHE A 14 22.34 -1.12 40.46
CA PHE A 14 22.36 -2.43 39.78
C PHE A 14 20.95 -2.95 39.53
N ARG A 15 20.04 -2.76 40.47
CA ARG A 15 18.63 -3.11 40.31
C ARG A 15 17.96 -2.24 39.23
N CYS A 16 18.24 -0.97 39.19
CA CYS A 16 17.77 -0.05 38.12
C CYS A 16 18.34 -0.44 36.76
N LEU A 17 19.59 -0.87 36.65
CA LEU A 17 20.22 -1.38 35.43
C LEU A 17 19.59 -2.71 34.96
N ILE A 18 19.27 -3.62 35.88
CA ILE A 18 18.58 -4.88 35.54
C ILE A 18 17.14 -4.60 35.10
N GLU A 19 16.42 -3.72 35.79
CA GLU A 19 15.07 -3.31 35.40
C GLU A 19 15.08 -2.56 34.04
N MET A 20 16.04 -1.68 33.79
CA MET A 20 16.22 -1.04 32.49
C MET A 20 16.54 -2.04 31.39
N LYS A 21 17.44 -3.02 31.60
CA LYS A 21 17.71 -4.10 30.65
C LYS A 21 16.47 -4.95 30.40
N GLY A 22 15.68 -5.26 31.43
CA GLY A 22 14.43 -5.99 31.31
C GLY A 22 13.36 -5.22 30.52
N ILE A 23 13.23 -3.92 30.72
CA ILE A 23 12.32 -3.05 29.96
C ILE A 23 12.78 -2.92 28.51
N PHE A 24 14.08 -2.77 28.26
CA PHE A 24 14.65 -2.67 26.91
C PHE A 24 14.48 -3.97 26.13
N ALA A 25 14.72 -5.12 26.78
CA ALA A 25 14.50 -6.44 26.18
C ALA A 25 13.03 -6.64 25.76
N LYS A 26 12.06 -6.29 26.62
CA LYS A 26 10.62 -6.40 26.30
C LYS A 26 10.22 -5.51 25.14
N GLN A 27 10.78 -4.31 25.00
CA GLN A 27 10.47 -3.41 23.89
C GLN A 27 10.90 -3.94 22.54
N ILE A 28 11.87 -4.85 22.49
CA ILE A 28 12.40 -5.49 21.28
C ILE A 28 11.75 -6.85 21.05
N VAL A 29 11.58 -7.67 22.08
CA VAL A 29 11.10 -9.05 21.97
C VAL A 29 9.69 -9.13 21.36
N TYR A 30 8.74 -8.33 21.85
CA TYR A 30 7.37 -8.37 21.36
C TYR A 30 7.24 -8.03 19.86
N PRO A 31 7.79 -6.90 19.36
CA PRO A 31 7.70 -6.59 17.93
C PRO A 31 8.48 -7.56 17.07
N VAL A 32 9.65 -8.07 17.51
CA VAL A 32 10.41 -9.07 16.75
C VAL A 32 9.64 -10.37 16.61
N LEU A 33 9.06 -10.90 17.70
CA LEU A 33 8.25 -12.12 17.65
C LEU A 33 7.02 -11.94 16.75
N ALA A 34 6.28 -10.84 16.89
CA ALA A 34 5.11 -10.57 16.06
C ALA A 34 5.48 -10.44 14.58
N LEU A 35 6.58 -9.76 14.26
CA LEU A 35 7.09 -9.60 12.91
C LEU A 35 7.48 -10.97 12.31
N VAL A 36 8.28 -11.76 13.03
CA VAL A 36 8.73 -13.08 12.56
C VAL A 36 7.54 -14.00 12.32
N ILE A 37 6.58 -14.04 13.24
CA ILE A 37 5.35 -14.85 13.08
C ILE A 37 4.58 -14.38 11.83
N GLY A 38 4.42 -13.07 11.62
CA GLY A 38 3.74 -12.54 10.45
C GLY A 38 4.46 -12.88 9.14
N LEU A 39 5.79 -12.74 9.11
CA LEU A 39 6.59 -13.12 7.93
C LEU A 39 6.46 -14.62 7.63
N VAL A 40 6.51 -15.47 8.65
CA VAL A 40 6.39 -16.93 8.50
C VAL A 40 4.99 -17.32 8.04
N LEU A 41 3.93 -16.81 8.68
CA LEU A 41 2.55 -17.23 8.40
C LEU A 41 1.97 -16.61 7.13
N VAL A 42 2.50 -15.48 6.66
CA VAL A 42 1.98 -14.79 5.49
C VAL A 42 3.00 -14.78 4.36
N GLN A 43 4.14 -14.12 4.53
CA GLN A 43 5.07 -13.87 3.41
C GLN A 43 5.74 -15.16 2.90
N MET A 44 6.28 -15.98 3.80
CA MET A 44 6.95 -17.23 3.38
C MET A 44 6.00 -18.23 2.75
N ARG A 45 4.72 -18.23 3.12
CA ARG A 45 3.72 -19.10 2.48
C ARG A 45 3.36 -18.63 1.08
N VAL A 46 3.31 -17.32 0.85
CA VAL A 46 3.04 -16.72 -0.46
C VAL A 46 4.24 -16.88 -1.40
N LEU A 47 5.46 -16.70 -0.88
CA LEU A 47 6.70 -16.81 -1.68
C LEU A 47 7.14 -18.27 -1.94
N GLY A 48 6.57 -19.24 -1.19
CA GLY A 48 7.11 -20.60 -1.11
C GLY A 48 8.32 -20.65 -0.17
N TRP A 49 8.46 -21.75 0.58
CA TRP A 49 9.61 -21.95 1.48
C TRP A 49 10.95 -22.03 0.74
N ASP A 50 10.90 -22.41 -0.52
CA ASP A 50 12.01 -22.49 -1.47
C ASP A 50 12.18 -21.21 -2.32
N LEU A 51 11.36 -20.19 -2.07
CA LEU A 51 11.27 -18.95 -2.84
C LEU A 51 10.97 -19.20 -4.34
N SER A 52 10.21 -20.23 -4.65
CA SER A 52 9.83 -20.60 -6.02
C SER A 52 8.65 -19.78 -6.56
N ARG A 53 8.01 -18.95 -5.73
CA ARG A 53 6.78 -18.22 -6.08
C ARG A 53 6.94 -16.72 -5.93
N ILE A 54 6.14 -15.97 -6.69
CA ILE A 54 5.95 -14.52 -6.52
C ILE A 54 4.46 -14.26 -6.22
N PRO A 55 4.13 -13.26 -5.39
CA PRO A 55 2.74 -12.94 -5.06
C PRO A 55 2.03 -12.28 -6.25
N GLY A 56 0.72 -12.50 -6.34
CA GLY A 56 -0.16 -11.93 -7.34
C GLY A 56 -0.44 -12.89 -8.50
N ASP A 57 -0.71 -12.34 -9.66
CA ASP A 57 -1.08 -13.02 -10.88
C ASP A 57 -0.07 -12.78 -12.02
N LEU A 58 -0.29 -13.41 -13.16
CA LEU A 58 0.48 -13.17 -14.39
C LEU A 58 0.25 -11.77 -14.99
N GLY A 59 -0.70 -11.01 -14.47
CA GLY A 59 -1.05 -9.64 -14.86
C GLY A 59 -0.36 -8.57 -14.00
N ASP A 60 -1.09 -8.04 -13.01
CA ASP A 60 -0.65 -6.88 -12.24
C ASP A 60 0.70 -7.10 -11.52
N ALA A 61 0.96 -8.30 -11.00
CA ALA A 61 2.23 -8.57 -10.31
C ALA A 61 3.44 -8.42 -11.26
N ARG A 62 3.35 -8.99 -12.47
CA ARG A 62 4.40 -8.90 -13.49
C ARG A 62 4.54 -7.48 -14.03
N PHE A 63 3.44 -6.75 -14.15
CA PHE A 63 3.47 -5.33 -14.51
C PHE A 63 4.22 -4.48 -13.47
N ASN A 64 3.94 -4.68 -12.19
CA ASN A 64 4.62 -3.95 -11.13
C ASN A 64 6.11 -4.34 -11.04
N MET A 65 6.46 -5.60 -11.30
CA MET A 65 7.84 -6.05 -11.41
C MET A 65 8.55 -5.37 -12.60
N TYR A 66 7.86 -5.20 -13.75
CA TYR A 66 8.37 -4.44 -14.89
C TYR A 66 8.70 -2.98 -14.51
N LEU A 67 7.80 -2.30 -13.78
CA LEU A 67 8.03 -0.91 -13.35
C LEU A 67 9.24 -0.78 -12.41
N LEU A 68 9.41 -1.73 -11.50
CA LEU A 68 10.54 -1.77 -10.57
C LEU A 68 11.86 -2.06 -11.29
N GLU A 69 11.86 -2.99 -12.25
CA GLU A 69 13.04 -3.28 -13.09
C GLU A 69 13.39 -2.07 -13.97
N HIS A 70 12.37 -1.38 -14.51
CA HIS A 70 12.61 -0.15 -15.26
C HIS A 70 13.26 0.95 -14.38
N ALA A 71 12.84 1.08 -13.11
CA ALA A 71 13.49 2.00 -12.18
C ALA A 71 14.97 1.63 -11.93
N TYR A 72 15.28 0.34 -11.87
CA TYR A 72 16.67 -0.15 -11.79
C TYR A 72 17.43 0.20 -13.06
N GLN A 73 16.91 -0.10 -14.25
CA GLN A 73 17.56 0.18 -15.53
C GLN A 73 17.78 1.69 -15.74
N PHE A 74 16.82 2.52 -15.34
CA PHE A 74 16.98 3.98 -15.32
C PHE A 74 18.11 4.40 -14.36
N SER A 75 18.16 3.86 -13.15
CA SER A 75 19.18 4.21 -12.15
C SER A 75 20.60 3.80 -12.55
N THR A 76 20.74 2.80 -13.44
CA THR A 76 22.02 2.31 -13.97
C THR A 76 22.39 2.89 -15.35
N GLY A 77 21.56 3.80 -15.88
CA GLY A 77 21.79 4.46 -17.18
C GLY A 77 21.52 3.55 -18.39
N GLN A 78 20.90 2.37 -18.20
CA GLN A 78 20.47 1.51 -19.30
C GLN A 78 19.26 2.08 -20.04
N TRP A 79 18.48 2.93 -19.37
CA TRP A 79 17.34 3.62 -19.91
C TRP A 79 17.44 5.12 -19.62
N ALA A 80 17.24 5.98 -20.64
CA ALA A 80 17.51 7.41 -20.53
C ALA A 80 16.41 8.20 -19.80
N GLU A 81 15.15 7.75 -19.91
CA GLU A 81 13.98 8.50 -19.44
C GLU A 81 13.09 7.63 -18.57
N TYR A 82 12.86 8.06 -17.33
CA TYR A 82 12.05 7.29 -16.38
C TYR A 82 10.59 7.13 -16.84
N TRP A 83 9.95 8.21 -17.27
CA TRP A 83 8.52 8.17 -17.60
C TRP A 83 8.20 7.47 -18.92
N ASN A 84 9.18 7.35 -19.82
CA ASN A 84 9.06 6.67 -21.11
C ASN A 84 9.65 5.26 -21.03
N ALA A 85 8.91 4.34 -20.40
CA ALA A 85 9.39 2.99 -20.10
C ALA A 85 9.38 1.99 -21.28
N GLY A 86 9.18 2.47 -22.49
CA GLY A 86 9.34 1.69 -23.72
C GLY A 86 8.15 0.79 -24.12
N PHE A 87 7.09 0.70 -23.34
CA PHE A 87 5.85 0.01 -23.73
C PHE A 87 4.81 1.00 -24.27
N PHE A 88 3.79 0.51 -24.95
CA PHE A 88 2.80 1.31 -25.69
C PHE A 88 3.41 2.21 -26.79
N TYR A 89 4.52 1.79 -27.39
CA TYR A 89 5.12 2.61 -28.46
C TYR A 89 4.06 3.06 -29.48
N PRO A 90 4.02 4.34 -29.86
CA PRO A 90 4.94 5.45 -29.55
C PRO A 90 4.49 6.34 -28.36
N ALA A 91 3.54 5.91 -27.53
CA ALA A 91 2.98 6.74 -26.48
C ALA A 91 4.05 7.22 -25.49
N ALA A 92 4.04 8.52 -25.23
CA ALA A 92 4.90 9.13 -24.22
C ALA A 92 4.33 8.96 -22.79
N ASN A 93 5.20 9.07 -21.79
CA ASN A 93 4.85 8.99 -20.37
C ASN A 93 4.10 7.69 -20.01
N ALA A 94 4.52 6.56 -20.57
CA ALA A 94 3.84 5.26 -20.44
C ALA A 94 3.60 4.85 -18.97
N ILE A 95 4.52 5.17 -18.03
CA ILE A 95 4.34 4.89 -16.60
C ILE A 95 3.12 5.62 -16.02
N SER A 96 2.78 6.81 -16.50
CA SER A 96 1.67 7.60 -15.95
C SER A 96 0.28 6.99 -16.16
N PHE A 97 0.18 5.90 -16.93
CA PHE A 97 -1.07 5.14 -17.08
C PHE A 97 -1.39 4.25 -15.86
N SER A 98 -0.47 4.13 -14.88
CA SER A 98 -0.66 3.39 -13.62
C SER A 98 0.07 4.07 -12.45
N ASP A 99 0.21 3.36 -11.32
CA ASP A 99 1.08 3.76 -10.21
C ASP A 99 2.56 3.73 -10.63
N ASN A 100 3.40 4.53 -9.97
CA ASN A 100 4.80 4.71 -10.36
C ASN A 100 5.79 3.88 -9.52
N LEU A 101 5.46 3.51 -8.29
CA LEU A 101 6.30 2.78 -7.32
C LEU A 101 7.67 3.42 -6.99
N LEU A 102 7.94 4.65 -7.46
CA LEU A 102 9.24 5.29 -7.38
C LEU A 102 9.74 5.44 -5.93
N GLY A 103 8.83 5.72 -4.98
CA GLY A 103 9.17 5.87 -3.56
C GLY A 103 9.60 4.58 -2.86
N SER A 104 9.28 3.42 -3.42
CA SER A 104 9.69 2.10 -2.91
C SER A 104 10.69 1.38 -3.81
N SER A 105 10.93 1.86 -5.04
CA SER A 105 11.89 1.26 -5.98
C SER A 105 13.32 1.16 -5.45
N PRO A 106 13.84 2.05 -4.56
CA PRO A 106 15.18 1.88 -4.00
C PRO A 106 15.37 0.52 -3.31
N ILE A 107 14.32 -0.04 -2.72
CA ILE A 107 14.38 -1.36 -2.08
C ILE A 107 14.66 -2.44 -3.14
N TYR A 108 13.95 -2.39 -4.26
CA TYR A 108 14.15 -3.31 -5.37
C TYR A 108 15.55 -3.16 -5.99
N ILE A 109 15.98 -1.91 -6.21
CA ILE A 109 17.31 -1.58 -6.77
C ILE A 109 18.42 -2.15 -5.88
N ILE A 110 18.31 -2.07 -4.57
CA ILE A 110 19.25 -2.70 -3.64
C ILE A 110 19.27 -4.23 -3.86
N GLY A 111 18.12 -4.88 -4.01
CA GLY A 111 18.03 -6.31 -4.32
C GLY A 111 18.79 -6.66 -5.62
N ARG A 112 18.65 -5.85 -6.67
CA ARG A 112 19.38 -6.02 -7.94
C ARG A 112 20.89 -5.80 -7.76
N TRP A 113 21.30 -4.82 -6.98
CA TRP A 113 22.73 -4.59 -6.68
C TRP A 113 23.35 -5.71 -5.84
N LEU A 114 22.55 -6.41 -5.03
CA LEU A 114 22.98 -7.61 -4.32
C LEU A 114 23.08 -8.86 -5.23
N GLY A 115 22.82 -8.72 -6.52
CA GLY A 115 22.92 -9.78 -7.51
C GLY A 115 21.70 -10.69 -7.60
N LEU A 116 20.56 -10.30 -7.00
CA LEU A 116 19.32 -11.06 -7.14
C LEU A 116 18.78 -10.95 -8.57
N SER A 117 18.15 -12.02 -9.07
CA SER A 117 17.39 -11.99 -10.32
C SER A 117 16.25 -10.97 -10.22
N ARG A 118 15.59 -10.65 -11.34
CA ARG A 118 14.41 -9.77 -11.39
C ARG A 118 13.33 -10.22 -10.41
N GLU A 119 12.99 -11.50 -10.44
CA GLU A 119 11.98 -12.10 -9.55
C GLU A 119 12.48 -12.16 -8.09
N GLY A 120 13.76 -12.45 -7.88
CA GLY A 120 14.38 -12.45 -6.54
C GLY A 120 14.39 -11.07 -5.90
N ALA A 121 14.70 -10.02 -6.67
CA ALA A 121 14.64 -8.64 -6.20
C ALA A 121 13.17 -8.20 -5.91
N PHE A 122 12.21 -8.73 -6.68
CA PHE A 122 10.79 -8.49 -6.40
C PHE A 122 10.34 -9.16 -5.10
N GLN A 123 10.77 -10.41 -4.85
CA GLN A 123 10.53 -11.08 -3.57
C GLN A 123 11.17 -10.31 -2.40
N PHE A 124 12.41 -9.85 -2.56
CA PHE A 124 13.09 -9.02 -1.58
C PHE A 124 12.32 -7.73 -1.30
N TRP A 125 11.83 -7.04 -2.33
CA TRP A 125 11.01 -5.84 -2.21
C TRP A 125 9.75 -6.10 -1.40
N ILE A 126 9.02 -7.19 -1.65
CA ILE A 126 7.80 -7.59 -0.94
C ILE A 126 8.08 -7.83 0.56
N VAL A 127 9.16 -8.56 0.88
CA VAL A 127 9.53 -8.86 2.28
C VAL A 127 9.90 -7.59 3.04
N ILE A 128 10.73 -6.74 2.43
CA ILE A 128 11.13 -5.47 3.07
C ILE A 128 9.93 -4.54 3.26
N LEU A 129 9.00 -4.49 2.31
CA LEU A 129 7.75 -3.72 2.48
C LEU A 129 6.91 -4.25 3.65
N ALA A 130 6.78 -5.55 3.81
CA ALA A 130 6.07 -6.12 4.95
C ALA A 130 6.73 -5.72 6.29
N ILE A 131 8.07 -5.77 6.35
CA ILE A 131 8.85 -5.32 7.52
C ILE A 131 8.62 -3.82 7.78
N LEU A 132 8.72 -2.96 6.75
CA LEU A 132 8.53 -1.51 6.89
C LEU A 132 7.10 -1.17 7.31
N ASN A 133 6.09 -1.79 6.73
CA ASN A 133 4.70 -1.62 7.11
C ASN A 133 4.49 -1.95 8.60
N PHE A 134 5.04 -3.09 9.06
CA PHE A 134 4.96 -3.49 10.46
C PHE A 134 5.69 -2.50 11.38
N VAL A 135 6.94 -2.17 11.07
CA VAL A 135 7.78 -1.31 11.92
C VAL A 135 7.17 0.10 12.03
N CYS A 136 6.74 0.69 10.91
CA CYS A 136 6.16 2.04 10.94
C CYS A 136 4.83 2.08 11.69
N ALA A 137 3.97 1.07 11.53
CA ALA A 137 2.75 0.93 12.32
C ALA A 137 3.05 0.72 13.82
N TYR A 138 4.02 -0.14 14.14
CA TYR A 138 4.47 -0.34 15.54
C TYR A 138 4.93 0.96 16.18
N LEU A 139 5.76 1.76 15.50
CA LEU A 139 6.26 3.04 16.02
C LEU A 139 5.10 4.02 16.31
N PHE A 140 4.15 4.12 15.41
CA PHE A 140 2.96 4.95 15.61
C PHE A 140 2.12 4.45 16.79
N LEU A 141 1.75 3.17 16.79
CA LEU A 141 0.91 2.58 17.83
C LEU A 141 1.61 2.63 19.19
N LYS A 142 2.92 2.43 19.25
CA LYS A 142 3.73 2.57 20.47
C LYS A 142 3.74 4.01 20.98
N LYS A 143 3.79 4.99 20.07
CA LYS A 143 3.71 6.41 20.43
C LYS A 143 2.39 6.76 21.10
N VAL A 144 1.28 6.19 20.60
CA VAL A 144 -0.08 6.46 21.11
C VAL A 144 -0.38 5.63 22.36
N SER A 145 -0.15 4.32 22.33
CA SER A 145 -0.54 3.39 23.38
C SER A 145 0.39 3.37 24.60
N LYS A 146 1.68 3.63 24.41
CA LYS A 146 2.77 3.48 25.39
C LYS A 146 3.01 2.01 25.84
N ARG A 147 2.47 1.02 25.09
CA ARG A 147 2.55 -0.40 25.36
C ARG A 147 3.22 -1.12 24.19
N ALA A 148 4.32 -1.84 24.45
CA ALA A 148 5.09 -2.55 23.42
C ALA A 148 4.34 -3.78 22.90
N ASP A 149 3.83 -4.60 23.80
CA ASP A 149 3.06 -5.80 23.51
C ASP A 149 1.84 -5.51 22.61
N LEU A 150 0.97 -4.59 23.04
CA LEU A 150 -0.25 -4.25 22.29
C LEU A 150 0.05 -3.55 20.97
N SER A 151 1.11 -2.76 20.92
CA SER A 151 1.54 -2.11 19.67
C SER A 151 2.06 -3.12 18.66
N ALA A 152 2.74 -4.18 19.13
CA ALA A 152 3.17 -5.27 18.27
C ALA A 152 1.98 -6.07 17.69
N LEU A 153 0.97 -6.37 18.53
CA LEU A 153 -0.28 -7.02 18.07
C LEU A 153 -1.04 -6.13 17.06
N GLY A 154 -1.17 -4.83 17.33
CA GLY A 154 -1.81 -3.90 16.39
C GLY A 154 -1.02 -3.74 15.08
N ALA A 155 0.31 -3.72 15.16
CA ALA A 155 1.17 -3.67 13.96
C ALA A 155 1.05 -4.95 13.13
N TYR A 156 0.86 -6.11 13.78
CA TYR A 156 0.54 -7.37 13.10
C TYR A 156 -0.78 -7.24 12.31
N ILE A 157 -1.85 -6.70 12.91
CA ILE A 157 -3.11 -6.46 12.20
C ILE A 157 -2.88 -5.57 10.98
N PHE A 158 -2.14 -4.47 11.10
CA PHE A 158 -1.88 -3.58 9.97
C PHE A 158 -1.06 -4.24 8.85
N ALA A 159 -0.05 -5.05 9.19
CA ALA A 159 0.90 -5.59 8.22
C ALA A 159 0.52 -6.98 7.68
N PHE A 160 -0.27 -7.77 8.43
CA PHE A 160 -0.49 -9.20 8.15
C PHE A 160 -1.94 -9.65 8.29
N SER A 161 -2.91 -8.72 8.31
CA SER A 161 -4.33 -9.07 8.33
C SER A 161 -4.76 -9.88 7.11
N ILE A 162 -5.74 -10.75 7.28
CA ILE A 162 -6.22 -11.67 6.23
C ILE A 162 -6.72 -10.94 4.98
N VAL A 163 -7.28 -9.74 5.12
CA VAL A 163 -7.71 -8.91 3.99
C VAL A 163 -6.57 -8.59 3.01
N LEU A 164 -5.31 -8.64 3.47
CA LEU A 164 -4.16 -8.35 2.61
C LEU A 164 -3.92 -9.45 1.57
N PHE A 165 -4.44 -10.65 1.77
CA PHE A 165 -4.41 -11.68 0.74
C PHE A 165 -5.26 -11.27 -0.48
N SER A 166 -6.43 -10.65 -0.29
CA SER A 166 -7.23 -10.12 -1.41
C SER A 166 -6.53 -8.95 -2.12
N GLN A 167 -5.65 -8.24 -1.43
CA GLN A 167 -4.88 -7.12 -1.99
C GLN A 167 -3.59 -7.57 -2.69
N MET A 168 -3.19 -8.85 -2.59
CA MET A 168 -1.97 -9.36 -3.26
C MET A 168 -2.06 -9.39 -4.78
N TYR A 169 -3.26 -9.40 -5.36
CA TYR A 169 -3.44 -9.17 -6.79
C TYR A 169 -3.07 -7.74 -7.22
N HIS A 170 -2.98 -6.82 -6.25
CA HIS A 170 -2.66 -5.41 -6.45
C HIS A 170 -1.46 -5.01 -5.61
N VAL A 171 -0.29 -5.59 -5.90
CA VAL A 171 0.96 -5.40 -5.14
C VAL A 171 1.40 -3.94 -5.05
N GLN A 172 0.95 -3.06 -5.96
CA GLN A 172 1.15 -1.61 -5.91
C GLN A 172 0.52 -0.95 -4.68
N THR A 173 -0.36 -1.63 -3.95
CA THR A 173 -0.92 -1.14 -2.68
C THR A 173 -0.08 -1.51 -1.46
N MET A 174 0.95 -2.35 -1.63
CA MET A 174 1.78 -2.81 -0.51
C MET A 174 2.68 -1.72 0.11
N PRO A 175 3.26 -0.75 -0.65
CA PRO A 175 4.10 0.27 -0.05
C PRO A 175 3.26 1.36 0.65
N ARG A 176 2.74 1.04 1.85
CA ARG A 176 1.91 1.92 2.68
C ARG A 176 2.58 2.37 3.99
N PHE A 177 3.84 2.02 4.19
CA PHE A 177 4.62 2.35 5.38
C PHE A 177 4.79 3.86 5.67
N PRO A 178 4.74 4.80 4.69
CA PRO A 178 4.78 6.22 4.98
C PRO A 178 3.52 6.72 5.72
N PHE A 179 2.37 6.08 5.52
CA PHE A 179 1.10 6.49 6.11
C PHE A 179 1.09 6.45 7.65
N PRO A 180 1.49 5.36 8.35
CA PRO A 180 1.61 5.38 9.81
C PRO A 180 2.56 6.46 10.33
N LEU A 181 3.68 6.72 9.62
CA LEU A 181 4.62 7.79 10.00
C LEU A 181 3.99 9.17 9.82
N MET A 182 3.22 9.38 8.76
CA MET A 182 2.47 10.61 8.51
C MET A 182 1.54 10.91 9.70
N LEU A 183 0.73 9.95 10.11
CA LEU A 183 -0.18 10.12 11.26
C LEU A 183 0.59 10.26 12.57
N MET A 184 1.73 9.58 12.73
CA MET A 184 2.58 9.74 13.91
C MET A 184 3.12 11.17 14.04
N PHE A 185 3.63 11.74 12.95
CA PHE A 185 4.14 13.10 12.97
C PHE A 185 3.03 14.13 13.11
N ALA A 186 1.87 13.94 12.48
CA ALA A 186 0.69 14.77 12.69
C ALA A 186 0.23 14.76 14.16
N TYR A 187 0.20 13.59 14.79
CA TYR A 187 -0.07 13.46 16.22
C TYR A 187 0.98 14.17 17.08
N MET A 188 2.27 14.00 16.75
CA MET A 188 3.36 14.66 17.49
C MET A 188 3.32 16.17 17.33
N PHE A 189 2.97 16.68 16.15
CA PHE A 189 2.76 18.11 15.92
C PHE A 189 1.70 18.66 16.86
N HIS A 190 0.54 18.00 16.92
CA HIS A 190 -0.54 18.42 17.80
C HIS A 190 -0.18 18.35 19.31
N GLN A 191 0.71 17.41 19.70
CA GLN A 191 1.12 17.25 21.10
C GLN A 191 2.20 18.27 21.54
N LYS A 192 3.12 18.63 20.64
CA LYS A 192 4.34 19.37 20.99
C LYS A 192 4.38 20.79 20.42
N GLY A 193 3.63 21.08 19.34
CA GLY A 193 3.67 22.36 18.65
C GLY A 193 4.95 22.62 17.84
N GLU A 194 5.83 21.63 17.70
CA GLU A 194 7.09 21.81 17.00
C GLU A 194 6.89 21.73 15.47
N ARG A 195 7.27 22.80 14.76
CA ARG A 195 7.13 22.96 13.30
C ARG A 195 7.73 21.82 12.48
N LYS A 196 8.81 21.17 12.97
CA LYS A 196 9.42 20.02 12.28
C LYS A 196 8.45 18.86 12.07
N TYR A 197 7.54 18.62 13.02
CA TYR A 197 6.57 17.52 12.89
C TYR A 197 5.49 17.85 11.87
N PHE A 198 5.10 19.11 11.70
CA PHE A 198 4.22 19.52 10.62
C PHE A 198 4.87 19.25 9.25
N VAL A 199 6.10 19.68 9.08
CA VAL A 199 6.88 19.49 7.84
C VAL A 199 7.08 18.01 7.55
N LEU A 200 7.47 17.20 8.56
CA LEU A 200 7.62 15.76 8.41
C LEU A 200 6.30 15.06 8.03
N THR A 201 5.17 15.53 8.55
CA THR A 201 3.84 15.02 8.15
C THR A 201 3.62 15.15 6.65
N VAL A 202 3.89 16.33 6.09
CA VAL A 202 3.70 16.59 4.65
C VAL A 202 4.73 15.82 3.81
N TRP A 203 6.00 15.71 4.27
CA TRP A 203 6.99 14.87 3.58
C TRP A 203 6.59 13.39 3.53
N MET A 204 5.97 12.84 4.58
CA MET A 204 5.47 11.47 4.54
C MET A 204 4.29 11.32 3.57
N LEU A 205 3.43 12.33 3.43
CA LEU A 205 2.39 12.35 2.41
C LEU A 205 3.01 12.37 1.00
N VAL A 206 3.99 13.25 0.75
CA VAL A 206 4.71 13.29 -0.53
C VAL A 206 5.33 11.92 -0.82
N TRP A 207 6.01 11.32 0.16
CA TRP A 207 6.59 9.99 -0.02
C TRP A 207 5.53 8.92 -0.32
N GLN A 208 4.33 9.01 0.29
CA GLN A 208 3.24 8.09 -0.02
C GLN A 208 2.78 8.22 -1.49
N PHE A 209 2.73 9.43 -2.04
CA PHE A 209 2.45 9.63 -3.47
C PHE A 209 3.55 9.03 -4.38
N TYR A 210 4.80 9.13 -4.00
CA TYR A 210 5.90 8.46 -4.70
C TYR A 210 5.84 6.93 -4.56
N CYS A 211 5.31 6.39 -3.48
CA CYS A 211 5.07 4.96 -3.32
C CYS A 211 3.89 4.44 -4.13
N GLY A 212 2.88 5.28 -4.37
CA GLY A 212 1.70 4.96 -5.17
C GLY A 212 0.70 6.10 -5.11
N VAL A 213 0.31 6.57 -6.28
CA VAL A 213 -0.60 7.73 -6.42
C VAL A 213 -1.96 7.43 -5.81
N TYR A 214 -2.44 6.19 -5.95
CA TYR A 214 -3.72 5.75 -5.40
C TYR A 214 -3.78 5.92 -3.89
N LEU A 215 -2.84 5.30 -3.18
CA LEU A 215 -2.73 5.42 -1.72
C LEU A 215 -2.35 6.83 -1.29
N GLY A 216 -1.65 7.58 -2.13
CA GLY A 216 -1.34 9.00 -1.92
C GLY A 216 -2.61 9.85 -1.78
N PHE A 217 -3.58 9.70 -2.69
CA PHE A 217 -4.87 10.41 -2.61
C PHE A 217 -5.69 9.99 -1.39
N PHE A 218 -5.69 8.72 -1.04
CA PHE A 218 -6.36 8.26 0.18
C PHE A 218 -5.71 8.83 1.45
N ALA A 219 -4.39 8.85 1.51
CA ALA A 219 -3.64 9.46 2.61
C ALA A 219 -3.89 10.98 2.68
N LEU A 220 -3.96 11.66 1.52
CA LEU A 220 -4.30 13.09 1.43
C LEU A 220 -5.69 13.37 2.00
N PHE A 221 -6.70 12.56 1.66
CA PHE A 221 -8.04 12.68 2.21
C PHE A 221 -8.02 12.53 3.74
N ILE A 222 -7.41 11.47 4.25
CA ILE A 222 -7.34 11.20 5.70
C ILE A 222 -6.61 12.34 6.43
N LEU A 223 -5.48 12.79 5.89
CA LEU A 223 -4.72 13.90 6.50
C LEU A 223 -5.51 15.21 6.44
N GLY A 224 -6.16 15.50 5.31
CA GLY A 224 -7.00 16.68 5.15
C GLY A 224 -8.13 16.71 6.19
N VAL A 225 -8.85 15.61 6.35
CA VAL A 225 -9.90 15.47 7.38
C VAL A 225 -9.30 15.63 8.77
N TYR A 226 -8.15 14.96 9.07
CA TYR A 226 -7.50 15.05 10.38
C TYR A 226 -7.10 16.49 10.72
N ILE A 227 -6.52 17.22 9.78
CA ILE A 227 -6.11 18.62 9.96
C ILE A 227 -7.36 19.51 10.16
N LEU A 228 -8.37 19.39 9.29
CA LEU A 228 -9.60 20.17 9.40
C LEU A 228 -10.27 19.97 10.76
N VAL A 229 -10.44 18.73 11.19
CA VAL A 229 -11.02 18.42 12.50
C VAL A 229 -10.20 19.05 13.63
N ASN A 230 -8.87 18.96 13.58
CA ASN A 230 -8.03 19.57 14.62
C ASN A 230 -8.10 21.11 14.60
N VAL A 231 -8.16 21.73 13.43
CA VAL A 231 -8.32 23.21 13.32
C VAL A 231 -9.64 23.64 13.95
N PHE A 232 -10.73 22.93 13.69
CA PHE A 232 -12.04 23.21 14.32
C PHE A 232 -12.05 22.96 15.82
N LEU A 233 -11.39 21.93 16.30
CA LEU A 233 -11.36 21.60 17.73
C LEU A 233 -10.40 22.49 18.53
N HIS A 234 -9.37 23.03 17.90
CA HIS A 234 -8.28 23.78 18.55
C HIS A 234 -7.90 25.07 17.79
N PRO A 235 -8.84 25.96 17.44
CA PRO A 235 -8.56 27.11 16.58
C PRO A 235 -7.52 28.07 17.17
N ALA A 236 -7.54 28.27 18.50
CA ALA A 236 -6.58 29.14 19.17
C ALA A 236 -5.13 28.64 19.06
N TYR A 237 -4.92 27.32 19.13
CA TYR A 237 -3.61 26.68 18.96
C TYR A 237 -3.05 26.95 17.57
N TYR A 238 -3.81 26.70 16.52
CA TYR A 238 -3.36 26.90 15.14
C TYR A 238 -3.14 28.39 14.84
N LYS A 239 -4.03 29.27 15.33
CA LYS A 239 -3.87 30.73 15.21
C LYS A 239 -2.58 31.21 15.86
N ALA A 240 -2.22 30.72 17.05
CA ALA A 240 -0.99 31.06 17.74
C ALA A 240 0.25 30.56 16.96
N PHE A 241 0.20 29.31 16.47
CA PHE A 241 1.27 28.69 15.71
C PHE A 241 1.61 29.47 14.43
N TYR A 242 0.61 29.88 13.65
CA TYR A 242 0.80 30.62 12.39
C TYR A 242 1.12 32.10 12.58
N LYS A 243 0.90 32.68 13.77
CA LYS A 243 1.31 34.04 14.08
C LYS A 243 2.82 34.21 14.26
N GLU A 244 3.50 33.13 14.58
CA GLU A 244 4.97 33.16 14.77
C GLU A 244 5.67 33.16 13.40
N LYS A 245 6.29 34.31 13.04
CA LYS A 245 6.95 34.51 11.73
C LYS A 245 7.99 33.42 11.42
N ALA A 246 8.76 32.97 12.41
CA ALA A 246 9.78 31.92 12.24
C ALA A 246 9.14 30.57 11.83
N ASN A 247 7.98 30.24 12.37
CA ASN A 247 7.24 29.05 11.95
C ASN A 247 6.73 29.19 10.52
N LEU A 248 6.16 30.34 10.19
CA LEU A 248 5.61 30.60 8.86
C LEU A 248 6.70 30.50 7.78
N LEU A 249 7.84 31.16 7.97
CA LEU A 249 8.95 31.11 7.01
C LEU A 249 9.49 29.68 6.81
N TYR A 250 9.67 28.95 7.91
CA TYR A 250 10.13 27.55 7.86
C TYR A 250 9.13 26.67 7.09
N ILE A 251 7.83 26.83 7.34
CA ILE A 251 6.79 26.07 6.64
C ILE A 251 6.74 26.44 5.16
N LEU A 252 6.80 27.72 4.80
CA LEU A 252 6.76 28.17 3.41
C LEU A 252 7.94 27.64 2.60
N LEU A 253 9.15 27.62 3.18
CA LEU A 253 10.33 27.05 2.53
C LEU A 253 10.12 25.56 2.23
N HIS A 254 9.69 24.80 3.22
CA HIS A 254 9.45 23.35 3.04
C HIS A 254 8.24 23.09 2.12
N ALA A 255 7.19 23.91 2.18
CA ALA A 255 6.03 23.79 1.30
C ALA A 255 6.43 24.03 -0.17
N ALA A 256 7.35 24.96 -0.44
CA ALA A 256 7.90 25.17 -1.78
C ALA A 256 8.65 23.93 -2.27
N LEU A 257 9.54 23.34 -1.44
CA LEU A 257 10.27 22.12 -1.79
C LEU A 257 9.32 20.90 -1.99
N GLN A 258 8.32 20.74 -1.12
CA GLN A 258 7.30 19.71 -1.23
C GLN A 258 6.42 19.91 -2.46
N GLY A 259 6.08 21.17 -2.77
CA GLY A 259 5.35 21.55 -3.97
C GLY A 259 6.12 21.21 -5.25
N VAL A 260 7.42 21.49 -5.30
CA VAL A 260 8.28 21.09 -6.41
C VAL A 260 8.34 19.58 -6.54
N ALA A 261 8.56 18.84 -5.44
CA ALA A 261 8.59 17.38 -5.46
C ALA A 261 7.26 16.80 -5.99
N MET A 262 6.12 17.32 -5.53
CA MET A 262 4.80 16.93 -6.03
C MET A 262 4.58 17.31 -7.49
N ALA A 263 5.02 18.48 -7.93
CA ALA A 263 4.89 18.93 -9.32
C ALA A 263 5.68 18.02 -10.27
N VAL A 264 6.92 17.68 -9.91
CA VAL A 264 7.76 16.76 -10.69
C VAL A 264 7.08 15.38 -10.83
N LEU A 265 6.52 14.85 -9.73
CA LEU A 265 5.82 13.57 -9.76
C LEU A 265 4.53 13.64 -10.58
N MET A 266 3.71 14.66 -10.37
CA MET A 266 2.35 14.73 -10.92
C MET A 266 2.29 15.28 -12.34
N TYR A 267 3.35 15.89 -12.84
CA TYR A 267 3.36 16.51 -14.17
C TYR A 267 3.05 15.52 -15.31
N PRO A 268 3.64 14.31 -15.38
CA PRO A 268 3.27 13.32 -16.41
C PRO A 268 1.81 12.85 -16.29
N TYR A 269 1.30 12.69 -15.07
CA TYR A 269 -0.10 12.36 -14.85
C TYR A 269 -1.05 13.47 -15.32
N PHE A 270 -0.68 14.74 -15.09
CA PHE A 270 -1.42 15.88 -15.57
C PHE A 270 -1.44 15.96 -17.10
N LEU A 271 -0.30 15.73 -17.76
CA LEU A 271 -0.23 15.70 -19.23
C LEU A 271 -1.15 14.61 -19.79
N ARG A 272 -1.13 13.42 -19.19
CA ARG A 272 -2.02 12.32 -19.58
C ARG A 272 -3.50 12.66 -19.39
N SER A 273 -3.86 13.32 -18.28
CA SER A 273 -5.26 13.61 -17.94
C SER A 273 -5.95 14.54 -18.95
N ARG A 274 -5.19 15.30 -19.73
CA ARG A 274 -5.74 16.17 -20.79
C ARG A 274 -6.40 15.42 -21.93
N GLY A 275 -6.06 14.14 -22.12
CA GLY A 275 -6.62 13.27 -23.18
C GLY A 275 -7.54 12.17 -22.65
N THR A 276 -7.86 12.17 -21.35
CA THR A 276 -8.70 11.11 -20.75
C THR A 276 -9.84 11.71 -19.95
N GLU A 277 -11.04 11.16 -20.14
CA GLU A 277 -12.18 11.56 -19.31
C GLU A 277 -12.11 10.88 -17.93
N PRO A 278 -12.53 11.60 -16.87
CA PRO A 278 -12.69 11.00 -15.54
C PRO A 278 -13.69 9.86 -15.56
N TYR A 279 -13.53 8.87 -14.71
CA TYR A 279 -14.51 7.79 -14.56
C TYR A 279 -15.90 8.35 -14.21
N THR A 280 -16.93 7.74 -14.79
CA THR A 280 -18.32 8.04 -14.42
C THR A 280 -18.57 7.70 -12.96
N LEU A 281 -19.53 8.38 -12.32
CA LEU A 281 -19.88 8.08 -10.92
C LEU A 281 -20.36 6.63 -10.78
N GLU A 282 -21.14 6.14 -11.72
CA GLU A 282 -21.63 4.76 -11.76
C GLU A 282 -20.48 3.76 -11.74
N ARG A 283 -19.47 3.95 -12.60
CA ARG A 283 -18.26 3.10 -12.63
C ARG A 283 -17.51 3.09 -11.31
N ILE A 284 -17.42 4.23 -10.63
CA ILE A 284 -16.78 4.32 -9.32
C ILE A 284 -17.65 3.60 -8.28
N LEU A 285 -18.98 3.85 -8.26
CA LEU A 285 -19.89 3.25 -7.29
C LEU A 285 -19.95 1.72 -7.39
N ALA A 286 -19.64 1.14 -8.54
CA ALA A 286 -19.55 -0.31 -8.71
C ALA A 286 -18.55 -0.96 -7.74
N THR A 287 -17.43 -0.29 -7.44
CA THR A 287 -16.35 -0.81 -6.59
C THR A 287 -16.33 -0.22 -5.17
N VAL A 288 -17.23 0.72 -4.84
CA VAL A 288 -17.31 1.27 -3.48
C VAL A 288 -17.79 0.19 -2.52
N PRO A 289 -17.08 -0.04 -1.38
CA PRO A 289 -17.47 -1.01 -0.38
C PRO A 289 -18.90 -0.80 0.14
N ARG A 290 -19.60 -1.91 0.40
CA ARG A 290 -20.86 -1.93 1.17
C ARG A 290 -20.56 -2.20 2.64
N PRO A 291 -21.44 -1.89 3.59
CA PRO A 291 -21.26 -2.31 4.99
C PRO A 291 -20.99 -3.80 5.14
N ALA A 292 -21.67 -4.64 4.34
CA ALA A 292 -21.49 -6.08 4.34
C ALA A 292 -20.11 -6.52 3.78
N SER A 293 -19.42 -5.68 2.99
CA SER A 293 -18.08 -6.00 2.48
C SER A 293 -17.06 -6.24 3.60
N TYR A 294 -17.20 -5.56 4.74
CA TYR A 294 -16.34 -5.76 5.90
C TYR A 294 -16.58 -7.09 6.64
N PHE A 295 -17.63 -7.83 6.26
CA PHE A 295 -17.94 -9.19 6.71
C PHE A 295 -17.75 -10.22 5.58
N TYR A 296 -17.30 -9.80 4.41
CA TYR A 296 -17.01 -10.69 3.29
C TYR A 296 -15.53 -11.08 3.32
N SER A 297 -15.29 -12.37 3.63
CA SER A 297 -13.95 -12.94 3.72
C SER A 297 -13.50 -13.50 2.38
N ILE A 298 -12.19 -13.47 2.15
CA ILE A 298 -11.60 -14.21 1.05
C ILE A 298 -11.75 -15.72 1.28
N GLU A 299 -11.89 -16.48 0.22
CA GLU A 299 -11.96 -17.94 0.26
C GLU A 299 -10.72 -18.61 0.87
N GLY A 300 -10.87 -19.84 1.34
CA GLY A 300 -9.77 -20.65 1.86
C GLY A 300 -9.21 -20.19 3.21
N THR A 301 -10.00 -19.45 4.01
CA THR A 301 -9.67 -19.11 5.40
C THR A 301 -10.00 -20.25 6.35
N LEU A 302 -9.15 -20.51 7.35
CA LEU A 302 -9.33 -21.60 8.30
C LEU A 302 -10.64 -21.45 9.11
N LEU A 303 -10.90 -20.28 9.67
CA LEU A 303 -12.04 -20.04 10.57
C LEU A 303 -13.24 -19.38 9.88
N TRP A 304 -13.05 -18.63 8.80
CA TRP A 304 -14.03 -17.68 8.26
C TRP A 304 -14.60 -18.09 6.91
N LYS A 305 -14.48 -19.38 6.55
CA LYS A 305 -14.96 -19.91 5.28
C LYS A 305 -16.44 -19.61 5.03
N PHE A 306 -17.29 -19.62 6.08
CA PHE A 306 -18.71 -19.32 5.98
C PHE A 306 -19.01 -17.85 5.63
N LEU A 307 -18.01 -16.95 5.72
CA LEU A 307 -18.12 -15.55 5.30
C LEU A 307 -17.71 -15.34 3.82
N SER A 308 -17.20 -16.34 3.14
CA SER A 308 -16.81 -16.23 1.72
C SER A 308 -17.99 -16.20 0.76
N ASP A 309 -19.19 -16.51 1.23
CA ASP A 309 -20.42 -16.48 0.42
C ASP A 309 -21.21 -15.16 0.53
N VAL A 310 -20.80 -14.25 1.42
CA VAL A 310 -21.51 -12.98 1.69
C VAL A 310 -21.64 -12.12 0.44
N GLY A 311 -20.64 -12.15 -0.44
CA GLY A 311 -20.60 -11.36 -1.67
C GLY A 311 -21.10 -12.09 -2.92
N ASN A 312 -21.67 -13.29 -2.79
CA ASN A 312 -22.17 -14.07 -3.93
C ASN A 312 -23.26 -13.29 -4.68
N GLY A 313 -23.11 -13.21 -5.99
CA GLY A 313 -24.01 -12.44 -6.86
C GLY A 313 -23.78 -10.93 -6.89
N TRP A 314 -22.80 -10.39 -6.17
CA TRP A 314 -22.46 -8.98 -6.32
C TRP A 314 -21.60 -8.74 -7.56
N GLU A 315 -21.92 -7.70 -8.29
CA GLU A 315 -21.02 -7.18 -9.32
C GLU A 315 -19.70 -6.77 -8.69
N TRP A 316 -18.56 -7.14 -9.29
CA TRP A 316 -17.22 -6.88 -8.77
C TRP A 316 -16.99 -7.44 -7.34
N SER A 317 -17.59 -8.60 -7.02
CA SER A 317 -17.51 -9.22 -5.69
C SER A 317 -16.07 -9.41 -5.20
N TYR A 318 -15.14 -9.75 -6.10
CA TYR A 318 -13.71 -9.94 -5.78
C TYR A 318 -13.02 -8.69 -5.20
N THR A 319 -13.53 -7.48 -5.52
CA THR A 319 -13.02 -6.23 -4.93
C THR A 319 -13.64 -5.94 -3.56
N GLN A 320 -14.67 -6.68 -3.16
CA GLN A 320 -15.46 -6.42 -1.95
C GLN A 320 -15.06 -7.29 -0.76
N THR A 321 -14.01 -8.11 -0.87
CA THR A 321 -13.52 -9.00 0.20
C THR A 321 -12.69 -8.21 1.22
N LEU A 322 -13.35 -7.50 2.14
CA LEU A 322 -12.73 -6.54 3.06
C LEU A 322 -12.72 -7.00 4.53
N PHE A 323 -13.02 -8.26 4.80
CA PHE A 323 -12.97 -8.82 6.15
C PHE A 323 -11.53 -8.85 6.68
N THR A 324 -11.32 -8.24 7.84
CA THR A 324 -9.98 -8.01 8.41
C THR A 324 -9.55 -9.05 9.45
N GLY A 325 -10.31 -10.14 9.57
CA GLY A 325 -10.19 -11.14 10.63
C GLY A 325 -11.14 -10.87 11.79
N GLY A 326 -11.52 -11.91 12.50
CA GLY A 326 -12.51 -11.84 13.58
C GLY A 326 -12.07 -10.97 14.74
N VAL A 327 -10.82 -11.09 15.19
CA VAL A 327 -10.27 -10.29 16.30
C VAL A 327 -10.33 -8.80 15.98
N ALA A 328 -9.92 -8.42 14.78
CA ALA A 328 -9.91 -7.04 14.33
C ALA A 328 -11.35 -6.49 14.18
N SER A 329 -12.22 -7.22 13.51
CA SER A 329 -13.63 -6.87 13.27
C SER A 329 -14.42 -6.79 14.59
N LEU A 330 -14.27 -7.78 15.47
CA LEU A 330 -14.91 -7.77 16.79
C LEU A 330 -14.43 -6.61 17.67
N SER A 331 -13.20 -6.14 17.49
CA SER A 331 -12.70 -4.97 18.22
C SER A 331 -13.45 -3.69 17.81
N ILE A 332 -13.79 -3.53 16.53
CA ILE A 332 -14.62 -2.41 16.05
C ILE A 332 -16.03 -2.51 16.62
N VAL A 333 -16.66 -3.69 16.53
CA VAL A 333 -18.01 -3.92 17.06
C VAL A 333 -18.04 -3.68 18.57
N ALA A 334 -17.06 -4.22 19.31
CA ALA A 334 -16.95 -4.01 20.75
C ALA A 334 -16.77 -2.52 21.10
N LEU A 335 -15.96 -1.81 20.32
CA LEU A 335 -15.77 -0.37 20.50
C LEU A 335 -17.08 0.41 20.31
N LEU A 336 -17.83 0.10 19.25
CA LEU A 336 -19.13 0.73 18.97
C LEU A 336 -20.14 0.43 20.07
N VAL A 337 -20.28 -0.83 20.48
CA VAL A 337 -21.18 -1.23 21.57
C VAL A 337 -20.80 -0.54 22.88
N LEU A 338 -19.54 -0.56 23.26
CA LEU A 338 -19.05 0.10 24.48
C LEU A 338 -19.24 1.62 24.42
N TRP A 339 -19.09 2.23 23.25
CA TRP A 339 -19.36 3.65 23.05
C TRP A 339 -20.85 3.98 23.24
N LEU A 340 -21.75 3.10 22.78
CA LEU A 340 -23.20 3.28 22.95
C LEU A 340 -23.65 3.11 24.40
N ILE A 341 -23.11 2.12 25.13
CA ILE A 341 -23.60 1.75 26.47
C ILE A 341 -22.83 2.40 27.63
N LYS A 342 -21.52 2.70 27.46
CA LYS A 342 -20.66 3.22 28.56
C LYS A 342 -20.36 4.71 28.42
N LYS A 343 -20.87 5.50 29.35
CA LYS A 343 -20.64 6.96 29.40
C LYS A 343 -19.15 7.32 29.50
N GLU A 344 -18.36 6.51 30.23
CA GLU A 344 -16.92 6.70 30.39
C GLU A 344 -16.17 6.56 29.06
N VAL A 345 -16.56 5.60 28.21
CA VAL A 345 -15.98 5.40 26.88
C VAL A 345 -16.31 6.60 26.00
N ARG A 346 -17.56 7.04 25.98
CA ARG A 346 -17.96 8.25 25.25
C ARG A 346 -17.14 9.46 25.70
N LYS A 347 -17.02 9.70 27.02
CA LYS A 347 -16.28 10.83 27.58
C LYS A 347 -14.79 10.77 27.21
N GLU A 348 -14.17 9.58 27.20
CA GLU A 348 -12.78 9.40 26.82
C GLU A 348 -12.52 9.66 25.34
N PHE A 349 -13.40 9.17 24.45
CA PHE A 349 -13.31 9.44 23.02
C PHE A 349 -13.59 10.90 22.67
N TRP A 350 -14.51 11.56 23.40
CA TRP A 350 -14.75 12.99 23.27
C TRP A 350 -13.71 13.85 23.99
N SER A 351 -12.69 13.23 24.63
CA SER A 351 -11.55 13.99 25.15
C SER A 351 -10.81 14.69 24.00
N LYS A 352 -10.23 15.86 24.30
CA LYS A 352 -9.49 16.66 23.29
C LYS A 352 -8.43 15.87 22.53
N ARG A 353 -7.87 14.83 23.16
CA ARG A 353 -6.75 14.04 22.62
C ARG A 353 -7.17 13.01 21.56
N ASN A 354 -8.30 12.32 21.77
CA ASN A 354 -8.72 11.19 20.93
C ASN A 354 -9.75 11.56 19.88
N ARG A 355 -10.47 12.67 20.09
CA ARG A 355 -11.60 13.12 19.27
C ARG A 355 -11.23 13.26 17.80
N ALA A 356 -10.08 13.84 17.50
CA ALA A 356 -9.66 14.06 16.13
C ALA A 356 -9.45 12.74 15.36
N PHE A 357 -8.79 11.75 15.98
CA PHE A 357 -8.61 10.43 15.36
C PHE A 357 -9.95 9.71 15.16
N LEU A 358 -10.84 9.77 16.16
CA LEU A 358 -12.15 9.13 16.07
C LEU A 358 -12.99 9.74 14.93
N ILE A 359 -13.10 11.08 14.89
CA ILE A 359 -13.85 11.75 13.82
C ILE A 359 -13.24 11.47 12.46
N THR A 360 -11.90 11.51 12.35
CA THR A 360 -11.22 11.19 11.10
C THR A 360 -11.51 9.75 10.65
N ALA A 361 -11.41 8.77 11.55
CA ALA A 361 -11.75 7.38 11.23
C ALA A 361 -13.20 7.24 10.75
N ILE A 362 -14.16 7.81 11.51
CA ILE A 362 -15.59 7.75 11.15
C ILE A 362 -15.84 8.37 9.78
N LEU A 363 -15.31 9.58 9.52
CA LEU A 363 -15.47 10.24 8.24
C LEU A 363 -14.82 9.46 7.10
N THR A 364 -13.64 8.86 7.33
CA THR A 364 -13.00 8.00 6.32
C THR A 364 -13.93 6.84 5.94
N PHE A 365 -14.43 6.07 6.90
CA PHE A 365 -15.36 4.96 6.60
C PHE A 365 -16.64 5.44 5.91
N ILE A 366 -17.24 6.55 6.35
CA ILE A 366 -18.50 7.05 5.77
C ILE A 366 -18.32 7.54 4.32
N PHE A 367 -17.23 8.20 4.01
CA PHE A 367 -16.96 8.69 2.66
C PHE A 367 -16.64 7.58 1.65
N PHE A 368 -16.05 6.48 2.12
CA PHE A 368 -15.61 5.37 1.25
C PHE A 368 -16.51 4.13 1.34
N ILE A 369 -17.75 4.30 1.80
CA ILE A 369 -18.78 3.27 1.82
C ILE A 369 -19.99 3.70 1.01
N LYS A 370 -20.74 2.74 0.45
CA LYS A 370 -22.06 3.00 -0.16
C LYS A 370 -23.18 2.31 0.60
N ILE A 371 -24.33 2.97 0.64
CA ILE A 371 -25.60 2.44 1.17
C ILE A 371 -26.62 2.54 0.03
N GLY A 372 -27.11 1.40 -0.44
CA GLY A 372 -27.82 1.35 -1.70
C GLY A 372 -26.90 1.84 -2.85
N ASP A 373 -27.38 2.77 -3.65
CA ASP A 373 -26.65 3.38 -4.76
C ASP A 373 -26.03 4.74 -4.42
N HIS A 374 -25.94 5.07 -3.13
CA HIS A 374 -25.43 6.36 -2.66
C HIS A 374 -24.13 6.23 -1.88
N SER A 375 -23.18 7.13 -2.17
CA SER A 375 -21.93 7.29 -1.41
C SER A 375 -21.59 8.77 -1.28
N LEU A 376 -21.06 9.17 -0.13
CA LEU A 376 -20.53 10.52 0.07
C LEU A 376 -19.31 10.82 -0.79
N TYR A 377 -18.69 9.80 -1.38
CA TYR A 377 -17.62 9.98 -2.35
C TYR A 377 -18.03 10.87 -3.54
N ALA A 378 -19.31 10.86 -3.92
CA ALA A 378 -19.87 11.73 -4.95
C ALA A 378 -19.56 13.23 -4.71
N LEU A 379 -19.44 13.65 -3.45
CA LEU A 379 -19.15 15.04 -3.08
C LEU A 379 -17.69 15.44 -3.36
N ILE A 380 -16.78 14.48 -3.35
CA ILE A 380 -15.33 14.73 -3.52
C ILE A 380 -14.81 14.29 -4.89
N LYS A 381 -15.59 13.54 -5.67
CA LYS A 381 -15.21 13.08 -7.02
C LYS A 381 -14.74 14.22 -7.94
N GLY A 382 -15.35 15.42 -7.82
CA GLY A 382 -14.99 16.59 -8.62
C GLY A 382 -13.66 17.26 -8.22
N ILE A 383 -13.07 16.88 -7.08
CA ILE A 383 -11.76 17.39 -6.67
C ILE A 383 -10.68 16.78 -7.59
N PRO A 384 -9.72 17.59 -8.10
CA PRO A 384 -8.66 17.09 -8.98
C PRO A 384 -7.96 15.84 -8.43
N GLY A 385 -7.88 14.79 -9.23
CA GLY A 385 -7.29 13.50 -8.91
C GLY A 385 -8.26 12.47 -8.31
N PHE A 386 -9.29 12.88 -7.54
CA PHE A 386 -10.25 11.92 -6.99
C PHE A 386 -11.15 11.29 -8.06
N GLY A 387 -11.48 11.99 -9.14
CA GLY A 387 -12.23 11.43 -10.26
C GLY A 387 -11.49 10.35 -11.06
N ALA A 388 -10.18 10.20 -10.85
CA ALA A 388 -9.36 9.14 -11.45
C ALA A 388 -9.29 7.86 -10.61
N LEU A 389 -9.82 7.87 -9.37
CA LEU A 389 -9.84 6.71 -8.48
C LEU A 389 -11.10 5.88 -8.75
N ARG A 390 -10.93 4.66 -9.28
CA ARG A 390 -12.05 3.76 -9.59
C ARG A 390 -12.23 2.62 -8.59
N SER A 391 -11.19 2.21 -7.87
CA SER A 391 -11.21 1.07 -6.93
C SER A 391 -11.09 1.57 -5.49
N LEU A 392 -12.23 1.95 -4.90
CA LEU A 392 -12.26 2.57 -3.58
C LEU A 392 -12.13 1.56 -2.43
N ASP A 393 -12.35 0.28 -2.71
CA ASP A 393 -12.05 -0.86 -1.84
C ASP A 393 -10.60 -0.86 -1.32
N ARG A 394 -9.66 -0.33 -2.11
CA ARG A 394 -8.24 -0.22 -1.72
C ARG A 394 -7.98 0.70 -0.52
N MET A 395 -8.97 1.50 -0.09
CA MET A 395 -8.90 2.31 1.13
C MET A 395 -8.66 1.43 2.38
N ILE A 396 -9.10 0.18 2.37
CA ILE A 396 -8.88 -0.78 3.46
C ILE A 396 -7.40 -0.87 3.87
N ASN A 397 -6.46 -0.69 2.92
CA ASN A 397 -5.03 -0.70 3.20
C ASN A 397 -4.60 0.36 4.22
N LEU A 398 -5.33 1.48 4.29
CA LEU A 398 -5.07 2.56 5.26
C LEU A 398 -6.03 2.47 6.46
N GLU A 399 -7.28 2.04 6.26
CA GLU A 399 -8.27 1.84 7.33
C GLU A 399 -7.80 0.81 8.37
N LEU A 400 -7.01 -0.20 7.96
CA LEU A 400 -6.38 -1.16 8.86
C LEU A 400 -5.64 -0.51 10.04
N LEU A 401 -5.10 0.70 9.88
CA LEU A 401 -4.42 1.40 10.96
C LEU A 401 -5.41 1.90 12.02
N PHE A 402 -6.60 2.36 11.61
CA PHE A 402 -7.68 2.75 12.54
C PHE A 402 -8.28 1.53 13.23
N ILE A 403 -8.40 0.42 12.51
CA ILE A 403 -8.85 -0.88 13.06
C ILE A 403 -7.85 -1.36 14.12
N ALA A 404 -6.55 -1.31 13.81
CA ALA A 404 -5.48 -1.64 14.75
C ALA A 404 -5.49 -0.73 16.01
N LEU A 405 -5.76 0.57 15.84
CA LEU A 405 -5.95 1.50 16.96
C LEU A 405 -7.14 1.11 17.85
N ALA A 406 -8.27 0.74 17.25
CA ALA A 406 -9.44 0.28 17.98
C ALA A 406 -9.15 -0.99 18.79
N PHE A 407 -8.49 -1.97 18.16
CA PHE A 407 -8.01 -3.18 18.84
C PHE A 407 -7.09 -2.84 20.02
N VAL A 408 -6.07 -2.02 19.81
CA VAL A 408 -5.12 -1.63 20.86
C VAL A 408 -5.84 -0.93 22.02
N TYR A 409 -6.83 -0.07 21.72
CA TYR A 409 -7.63 0.59 22.75
C TYR A 409 -8.43 -0.41 23.59
N ILE A 410 -9.19 -1.29 22.95
CA ILE A 410 -10.01 -2.31 23.62
C ILE A 410 -9.13 -3.25 24.44
N ALA A 411 -8.07 -3.77 23.82
CA ALA A 411 -7.14 -4.66 24.47
C ALA A 411 -6.50 -4.03 25.72
N LYS A 412 -6.03 -2.78 25.61
CA LYS A 412 -5.42 -2.05 26.72
C LYS A 412 -6.38 -1.83 27.88
N LYS A 413 -7.61 -1.47 27.59
CA LYS A 413 -8.60 -1.04 28.61
C LYS A 413 -9.28 -2.23 29.30
N TYR A 414 -9.58 -3.29 28.55
CA TYR A 414 -10.46 -4.37 29.04
C TYR A 414 -9.77 -5.72 29.14
N LEU A 415 -8.80 -6.04 28.28
CA LEU A 415 -8.22 -7.39 28.20
C LEU A 415 -6.84 -7.46 28.88
N PHE A 416 -5.93 -6.55 28.57
CA PHE A 416 -4.53 -6.61 28.96
C PHE A 416 -4.16 -5.47 29.92
N ARG A 417 -4.69 -5.52 31.15
CA ARG A 417 -4.41 -4.47 32.17
C ARG A 417 -2.92 -4.37 32.53
N LYS A 418 -2.22 -5.51 32.53
CA LYS A 418 -0.77 -5.60 32.79
C LYS A 418 -0.08 -6.29 31.63
N GLU A 419 1.17 -5.88 31.37
CA GLU A 419 2.05 -6.48 30.39
C GLU A 419 2.52 -7.85 30.89
N ARG A 420 2.09 -8.94 30.23
CA ARG A 420 2.48 -10.32 30.54
C ARG A 420 2.78 -11.08 29.27
N PHE A 421 3.95 -11.72 29.20
CA PHE A 421 4.41 -12.43 28.01
C PHE A 421 3.44 -13.54 27.56
N TRP A 422 2.92 -14.32 28.48
CA TRP A 422 1.99 -15.42 28.13
C TRP A 422 0.67 -14.89 27.51
N MET A 423 0.19 -13.72 27.96
CA MET A 423 -0.99 -13.07 27.36
C MET A 423 -0.70 -12.61 25.93
N PHE A 424 0.50 -12.04 25.71
CA PHE A 424 0.96 -11.68 24.38
C PHE A 424 1.07 -12.92 23.47
N ALA A 425 1.70 -14.00 23.97
CA ALA A 425 1.85 -15.25 23.21
C ALA A 425 0.48 -15.84 22.84
N LEU A 426 -0.47 -15.89 23.79
CA LEU A 426 -1.84 -16.33 23.54
C LEU A 426 -2.53 -15.46 22.48
N ALA A 427 -2.43 -14.14 22.59
CA ALA A 427 -3.02 -13.23 21.61
C ALA A 427 -2.40 -13.37 20.23
N MET A 428 -1.08 -13.59 20.14
CA MET A 428 -0.40 -13.86 18.87
C MET A 428 -0.86 -15.17 18.25
N THR A 429 -1.04 -16.23 19.06
CA THR A 429 -1.59 -17.51 18.57
C THR A 429 -3.00 -17.31 18.01
N ILE A 430 -3.87 -16.60 18.76
CA ILE A 430 -5.23 -16.30 18.30
C ILE A 430 -5.21 -15.50 17.01
N LEU A 431 -4.40 -14.42 16.92
CA LEU A 431 -4.25 -13.62 15.70
C LEU A 431 -3.69 -14.43 14.53
N GLY A 432 -2.73 -15.33 14.79
CA GLY A 432 -2.17 -16.20 13.77
C GLY A 432 -3.21 -17.15 13.18
N VAL A 433 -4.02 -17.78 14.02
CA VAL A 433 -5.12 -18.68 13.61
C VAL A 433 -6.25 -17.89 12.93
N ASP A 434 -6.61 -16.73 13.49
CA ASP A 434 -7.64 -15.84 12.98
C ASP A 434 -7.37 -15.36 11.54
N ASN A 435 -6.09 -15.14 11.22
CA ASN A 435 -5.65 -14.64 9.91
C ASN A 435 -5.04 -15.74 9.02
N TYR A 436 -5.24 -17.02 9.38
CA TYR A 436 -4.66 -18.11 8.61
C TYR A 436 -5.53 -18.47 7.40
N LYS A 437 -4.89 -18.45 6.22
CA LYS A 437 -5.46 -18.89 4.95
C LYS A 437 -4.86 -20.24 4.58
N GLU A 438 -5.67 -21.28 4.40
CA GLU A 438 -5.22 -22.66 4.14
C GLU A 438 -4.51 -22.79 2.78
N ASP A 439 -5.13 -22.25 1.73
CA ASP A 439 -4.57 -22.28 0.38
C ASP A 439 -4.20 -20.86 -0.10
N VAL A 440 -2.95 -20.69 -0.48
CA VAL A 440 -2.41 -19.46 -1.08
C VAL A 440 -2.05 -19.64 -2.56
N GLY A 441 -2.27 -20.84 -3.13
CA GLY A 441 -1.85 -21.17 -4.49
C GLY A 441 -2.43 -20.25 -5.55
N GLY A 442 -3.74 -19.97 -5.48
CA GLY A 442 -4.42 -19.06 -6.41
C GLY A 442 -3.99 -17.58 -6.34
N MET A 443 -3.13 -17.21 -5.38
CA MET A 443 -2.62 -15.84 -5.18
C MET A 443 -1.14 -15.70 -5.49
N THR A 444 -0.56 -16.69 -6.11
CA THR A 444 0.86 -16.75 -6.41
C THR A 444 1.06 -17.39 -7.77
N ILE A 445 2.12 -16.97 -8.45
CA ILE A 445 2.58 -17.61 -9.69
C ILE A 445 3.95 -18.21 -9.51
N GLY A 446 4.24 -19.24 -10.31
CA GLY A 446 5.56 -19.84 -10.37
C GLY A 446 6.59 -18.84 -10.93
N LYS A 447 7.70 -18.72 -10.24
CA LYS A 447 8.82 -17.89 -10.69
C LYS A 447 9.38 -18.38 -12.02
N PHE A 448 9.52 -19.70 -12.16
CA PHE A 448 9.94 -20.35 -13.39
C PHE A 448 8.94 -20.13 -14.54
N GLU A 449 7.65 -20.28 -14.27
CA GLU A 449 6.58 -20.04 -15.27
C GLU A 449 6.64 -18.63 -15.82
N SER A 450 6.80 -17.63 -14.94
CA SER A 450 6.92 -16.22 -15.35
C SER A 450 8.12 -15.99 -16.27
N GLN A 451 9.28 -16.62 -15.96
CA GLN A 451 10.49 -16.50 -16.76
C GLN A 451 10.39 -17.22 -18.12
N GLU A 452 9.81 -18.43 -18.12
CA GLU A 452 9.67 -19.24 -19.33
C GLU A 452 8.83 -18.52 -20.39
N ARG A 453 7.73 -17.89 -20.00
CA ARG A 453 6.90 -17.07 -20.90
C ARG A 453 7.73 -15.95 -21.57
N VAL A 454 8.57 -15.27 -20.82
CA VAL A 454 9.46 -14.22 -21.36
C VAL A 454 10.51 -14.82 -22.30
N ASN A 455 11.10 -15.96 -21.94
CA ASN A 455 12.13 -16.64 -22.74
C ASN A 455 11.60 -17.11 -24.11
N ILE A 456 10.32 -17.51 -24.18
CA ILE A 456 9.68 -17.86 -25.47
C ILE A 456 9.71 -16.66 -26.43
N VAL A 457 9.41 -15.46 -25.96
CA VAL A 457 9.46 -14.26 -26.79
C VAL A 457 10.90 -13.86 -27.09
N LEU A 458 11.81 -13.90 -26.10
CA LEU A 458 13.23 -13.60 -26.27
C LEU A 458 13.91 -14.49 -27.31
N ALA A 459 13.57 -15.77 -27.36
CA ALA A 459 14.12 -16.70 -28.35
C ALA A 459 13.79 -16.27 -29.80
N LYS A 460 12.67 -15.57 -30.00
CA LYS A 460 12.25 -15.03 -31.31
C LYS A 460 12.90 -13.66 -31.62
N MET A 461 13.63 -13.09 -30.68
CA MET A 461 14.30 -11.78 -30.80
C MET A 461 15.84 -11.91 -30.95
N SER A 462 16.34 -13.06 -31.43
CA SER A 462 17.81 -13.30 -31.56
C SER A 462 18.49 -12.19 -32.35
N ASP A 463 17.88 -11.78 -33.48
CA ASP A 463 18.46 -10.87 -34.46
C ASP A 463 18.14 -9.40 -34.25
N PHE A 464 17.45 -9.07 -33.13
CA PHE A 464 17.04 -7.69 -32.82
C PHE A 464 18.25 -6.79 -32.54
N SER A 465 18.27 -5.66 -33.23
CA SER A 465 19.13 -4.51 -32.96
C SER A 465 18.52 -3.62 -31.86
N LYS A 466 19.29 -2.63 -31.37
CA LYS A 466 18.80 -1.66 -30.38
C LYS A 466 17.76 -0.68 -30.93
N GLU A 467 17.65 -0.55 -32.25
CA GLU A 467 16.72 0.36 -32.91
C GLU A 467 15.38 -0.33 -33.17
N ASP A 468 15.33 -1.66 -33.12
CA ASP A 468 14.13 -2.43 -33.41
C ASP A 468 13.08 -2.26 -32.30
N ILE A 469 11.82 -2.31 -32.72
CA ILE A 469 10.64 -2.14 -31.84
C ILE A 469 9.83 -3.44 -31.92
N LEU A 470 9.75 -4.14 -30.80
CA LEU A 470 9.00 -5.40 -30.73
C LEU A 470 7.51 -5.16 -30.91
N CYS A 471 6.89 -5.94 -31.79
CA CYS A 471 5.45 -6.14 -31.87
C CYS A 471 5.14 -7.63 -31.80
N TYR A 472 4.79 -8.15 -30.62
CA TYR A 472 4.47 -9.56 -30.44
C TYR A 472 2.99 -9.82 -30.70
N GLN A 473 2.74 -10.74 -31.61
CA GLN A 473 1.41 -11.18 -32.04
C GLN A 473 1.41 -12.71 -32.11
N PRO A 474 1.05 -13.42 -31.03
CA PRO A 474 1.04 -14.88 -31.06
C PRO A 474 0.03 -15.40 -32.07
N ASP A 475 0.36 -16.49 -32.78
CA ASP A 475 -0.50 -17.12 -33.81
C ASP A 475 -1.87 -17.53 -33.25
N THR A 476 -1.91 -17.92 -31.99
CA THR A 476 -3.14 -18.31 -31.27
C THR A 476 -3.13 -17.73 -29.86
N LEU A 477 -4.29 -17.19 -29.46
CA LEU A 477 -4.51 -16.73 -28.09
C LEU A 477 -5.13 -17.89 -27.27
N THR A 478 -4.31 -18.62 -26.55
CA THR A 478 -4.73 -19.71 -25.66
C THR A 478 -4.97 -19.23 -24.22
N ASP A 479 -4.48 -18.05 -23.89
CA ASP A 479 -4.51 -17.41 -22.59
C ASP A 479 -5.14 -16.01 -22.65
N ASN A 480 -5.22 -15.36 -21.49
CA ASN A 480 -5.62 -13.96 -21.41
C ASN A 480 -4.64 -13.06 -22.19
N CYS A 481 -5.15 -12.21 -23.06
CA CYS A 481 -4.37 -11.28 -23.88
C CYS A 481 -3.38 -10.42 -23.07
N ILE A 482 -3.72 -10.10 -21.82
CA ILE A 482 -2.85 -9.35 -20.88
C ILE A 482 -1.50 -10.06 -20.67
N TYR A 483 -1.50 -11.37 -20.61
CA TYR A 483 -0.27 -12.13 -20.34
C TYR A 483 0.72 -12.03 -21.52
N TYR A 484 0.22 -12.10 -22.75
CA TYR A 484 1.05 -11.90 -23.95
C TYR A 484 1.55 -10.48 -24.10
N GLN A 485 0.74 -9.47 -23.71
CA GLN A 485 1.21 -8.08 -23.65
C GLN A 485 2.39 -7.94 -22.68
N LEU A 486 2.31 -8.56 -21.52
CA LEU A 486 3.36 -8.52 -20.50
C LEU A 486 4.58 -9.36 -20.87
N ASP A 487 4.40 -10.50 -21.54
CA ASP A 487 5.50 -11.31 -22.06
C ASP A 487 6.35 -10.47 -23.02
N ALA A 488 5.70 -9.79 -23.96
CA ALA A 488 6.39 -8.88 -24.89
C ALA A 488 7.06 -7.69 -24.20
N MET A 489 6.36 -7.04 -23.26
CA MET A 489 6.92 -5.92 -22.50
C MET A 489 8.22 -6.32 -21.77
N GLN A 490 8.18 -7.46 -21.06
CA GLN A 490 9.32 -7.92 -20.27
C GLN A 490 10.48 -8.42 -21.17
N ALA A 491 10.18 -9.07 -22.29
CA ALA A 491 11.18 -9.46 -23.26
C ALA A 491 11.88 -8.25 -23.91
N ALA A 492 11.09 -7.24 -24.33
CA ALA A 492 11.61 -5.99 -24.86
C ALA A 492 12.48 -5.25 -23.82
N GLN A 493 12.04 -5.20 -22.56
CA GLN A 493 12.80 -4.60 -21.47
C GLN A 493 14.13 -5.29 -21.24
N GLU A 494 14.16 -6.62 -21.27
CA GLU A 494 15.39 -7.42 -21.10
C GLU A 494 16.35 -7.24 -22.26
N LYS A 495 15.83 -7.15 -23.49
CA LYS A 495 16.62 -6.88 -24.70
C LYS A 495 17.07 -5.41 -24.80
N GLY A 496 16.45 -4.49 -24.02
CA GLY A 496 16.74 -3.05 -24.05
C GLY A 496 16.15 -2.32 -25.28
N VAL A 497 15.02 -2.82 -25.80
CA VAL A 497 14.30 -2.26 -26.94
C VAL A 497 12.90 -1.78 -26.55
N LYS A 498 12.22 -1.01 -27.41
CA LYS A 498 10.83 -0.60 -27.20
C LYS A 498 9.86 -1.72 -27.64
N SER A 499 8.63 -1.63 -27.16
CA SER A 499 7.55 -2.54 -27.54
C SER A 499 6.28 -1.77 -27.91
N VAL A 500 5.63 -2.19 -29.00
CA VAL A 500 4.25 -1.79 -29.33
C VAL A 500 3.30 -2.33 -28.29
N ASN A 501 3.55 -3.54 -27.80
CA ASN A 501 2.77 -4.18 -26.76
C ASN A 501 2.80 -3.35 -25.46
N GLY A 502 1.71 -3.45 -24.71
CA GLY A 502 1.60 -2.69 -23.48
C GLY A 502 0.45 -3.14 -22.59
N TYR A 503 0.66 -3.06 -21.29
CA TYR A 503 -0.34 -3.28 -20.26
C TYR A 503 -0.19 -2.24 -19.15
N SER A 504 -1.31 -1.74 -18.67
CA SER A 504 -1.35 -0.82 -17.52
C SER A 504 -2.78 -0.72 -16.96
N ALA A 505 -3.00 0.03 -15.90
CA ALA A 505 -4.34 0.28 -15.33
C ALA A 505 -5.30 0.95 -16.32
N THR A 506 -4.77 1.73 -17.26
CA THR A 506 -5.46 2.34 -18.40
C THR A 506 -4.54 2.27 -19.62
N SER A 507 -5.08 2.42 -20.82
CA SER A 507 -4.32 2.42 -22.08
C SER A 507 -4.36 3.79 -22.76
N PRO A 508 -3.42 4.08 -23.69
CA PRO A 508 -3.53 5.20 -24.58
C PRO A 508 -4.80 5.12 -25.43
N TYR A 509 -5.35 6.26 -25.80
CA TYR A 509 -6.51 6.32 -26.69
C TYR A 509 -6.22 5.64 -28.04
N GLY A 510 -7.11 4.74 -28.45
CA GLY A 510 -6.97 3.98 -29.70
C GLY A 510 -6.17 2.67 -29.58
N PHE A 511 -5.58 2.38 -28.42
CA PHE A 511 -4.85 1.11 -28.20
C PHE A 511 -5.78 -0.09 -27.96
N ASP A 512 -7.06 0.13 -27.66
CA ASP A 512 -8.01 -0.90 -27.18
C ASP A 512 -8.14 -2.11 -28.11
N MET A 513 -8.08 -1.92 -29.44
CA MET A 513 -8.20 -3.02 -30.39
C MET A 513 -6.96 -3.92 -30.35
N PHE A 514 -5.76 -3.34 -30.31
CA PHE A 514 -4.53 -4.12 -30.22
C PHE A 514 -4.36 -4.76 -28.84
N TRP A 515 -4.90 -4.11 -27.81
CA TRP A 515 -4.91 -4.67 -26.45
C TRP A 515 -5.55 -6.06 -26.38
N ARG A 516 -6.74 -6.21 -27.02
CA ARG A 516 -7.57 -7.41 -26.82
C ARG A 516 -7.27 -8.51 -27.82
N GLU A 517 -7.01 -8.14 -29.05
CA GLU A 517 -6.97 -9.08 -30.16
C GLU A 517 -5.54 -9.45 -30.59
N LEU A 518 -4.53 -8.62 -30.28
CA LEU A 518 -3.13 -8.82 -30.65
C LEU A 518 -2.94 -9.20 -32.13
N ASN A 519 -3.74 -8.63 -33.02
CA ASN A 519 -3.74 -8.94 -34.42
C ASN A 519 -3.30 -7.77 -35.32
N ASP A 520 -3.07 -8.04 -36.57
CA ASP A 520 -2.63 -7.06 -37.57
C ASP A 520 -3.58 -5.87 -37.73
N ALA A 521 -4.90 -6.09 -37.67
CA ALA A 521 -5.88 -5.03 -37.81
C ALA A 521 -5.80 -4.03 -36.66
N GLY A 522 -5.72 -4.53 -35.42
CA GLY A 522 -5.52 -3.72 -34.21
C GLY A 522 -4.20 -2.97 -34.22
N ARG A 523 -3.09 -3.64 -34.61
CA ARG A 523 -1.77 -3.03 -34.76
C ARG A 523 -1.79 -1.88 -35.77
N ARG A 524 -2.27 -2.12 -37.00
CA ARG A 524 -2.31 -1.08 -38.04
C ARG A 524 -3.11 0.14 -37.59
N LYS A 525 -4.28 -0.09 -37.00
CA LYS A 525 -5.09 1.00 -36.46
C LYS A 525 -4.40 1.79 -35.38
N TRP A 526 -3.72 1.12 -34.43
CA TRP A 526 -2.95 1.77 -33.39
C TRP A 526 -1.80 2.61 -33.97
N MET A 527 -1.01 2.06 -34.91
CA MET A 527 0.08 2.75 -35.56
C MET A 527 -0.40 3.99 -36.33
N GLU A 528 -1.49 3.86 -37.09
CA GLU A 528 -2.09 4.97 -37.82
C GLU A 528 -2.60 6.08 -36.89
N MET A 529 -3.37 5.71 -35.86
CA MET A 529 -3.93 6.67 -34.89
C MET A 529 -2.87 7.38 -34.05
N SER A 530 -1.78 6.70 -33.73
CA SER A 530 -0.68 7.24 -32.93
C SER A 530 0.35 8.01 -33.77
N GLY A 531 0.28 7.94 -35.10
CA GLY A 531 1.29 8.55 -35.99
C GLY A 531 2.67 7.92 -35.83
N ALA A 532 2.72 6.62 -35.50
CA ALA A 532 3.96 5.93 -35.21
C ALA A 532 4.84 5.77 -36.46
N ASP A 533 6.15 5.97 -36.31
CA ASP A 533 7.12 5.48 -37.28
C ASP A 533 7.19 3.93 -37.18
N THR A 534 6.88 3.27 -38.28
CA THR A 534 6.85 1.81 -38.38
C THR A 534 8.11 1.20 -38.99
N THR A 535 9.11 2.03 -39.35
CA THR A 535 10.32 1.60 -40.07
C THR A 535 11.08 0.50 -39.32
N HIS A 536 11.11 0.59 -37.99
CA HIS A 536 11.82 -0.35 -37.12
C HIS A 536 10.89 -1.31 -36.36
N VAL A 537 9.61 -1.34 -36.68
CA VAL A 537 8.66 -2.25 -36.03
C VAL A 537 8.81 -3.66 -36.61
N VAL A 538 9.30 -4.58 -35.78
CA VAL A 538 9.45 -5.99 -36.12
C VAL A 538 8.30 -6.79 -35.50
N VAL A 539 7.50 -7.42 -36.35
CA VAL A 539 6.39 -8.28 -35.91
C VAL A 539 6.94 -9.68 -35.67
N VAL A 540 6.63 -10.21 -34.48
CA VAL A 540 7.04 -11.54 -34.01
C VAL A 540 5.78 -12.34 -33.67
N HIS A 541 5.71 -13.57 -34.18
CA HIS A 541 4.55 -14.46 -33.99
C HIS A 541 4.84 -15.62 -33.04
#